data_e5e2392a5ff527819e514337340134b8
#
_entry.id   e5e2392a5ff527819e514337340134b8
#
_cell.length_a   1.000
_cell.length_b   1.000
_cell.length_c   1.000
_cell.angle_alpha   90.00
_cell.angle_beta   90.00
_cell.angle_gamma   90.00
#
_symmetry.space_group_name_H-M   'P 1'
#
loop_
_entity.id
_entity.type
_entity.pdbx_description
1 polymer ?
#
loop_
_entity_poly.entity_id
_entity_poly.type
_entity_poly.pdbx_seq_one_letter_code
_entity_poly.pdbx_strand_id
1 'polypeptide(L)'
;MDVNIQKYMALISVVEQGSFSRAAEAMAYSQSGISRMVKDLENEWGFTLVERGKRGVALTSDGMAILPYVKRIVEDFRMLQRQTEEISGLETGLIRIGTIASVAANLLPDIISRFQKDHPRIEFELMLGGYDEIRSWISDGTADCGFLSLDAAGGLDCTEILRDEFKVILPEDHPLAKAAPTSPSKSPDTFPIEKLTDYPFILIEKKGSTEISELLAEKGIKTNTRYTTIDDYAAMSMVESGLGISILNGLVLERCPYRIVQISMPDTAYRTIVFAVRNKEMCSRAVREFSEYVISNTE
;
A
#
# COMPACT_ATOMS: atom_id res chain seq x y z
N MET A 1 -31.48 -18.71 6.10
CA MET A 1 -30.58 -17.68 5.50
C MET A 1 -30.33 -18.12 4.07
N ASP A 2 -30.87 -17.38 3.11
CA ASP A 2 -30.69 -17.71 1.69
C ASP A 2 -29.47 -16.93 1.17
N VAL A 3 -28.36 -17.63 0.90
CA VAL A 3 -27.10 -16.98 0.53
C VAL A 3 -27.21 -16.42 -0.89
N ASN A 4 -27.38 -15.13 -1.02
CA ASN A 4 -27.41 -14.44 -2.31
C ASN A 4 -26.26 -13.46 -2.42
N ILE A 5 -25.19 -13.87 -3.10
CA ILE A 5 -23.96 -13.09 -3.30
C ILE A 5 -24.23 -11.72 -3.94
N GLN A 6 -25.22 -11.60 -4.82
CA GLN A 6 -25.56 -10.32 -5.45
C GLN A 6 -26.04 -9.28 -4.43
N LYS A 7 -26.79 -9.71 -3.39
CA LYS A 7 -27.19 -8.79 -2.30
C LYS A 7 -25.97 -8.32 -1.50
N TYR A 8 -25.00 -9.20 -1.26
CA TYR A 8 -23.75 -8.85 -0.55
C TYR A 8 -22.91 -7.87 -1.36
N MET A 9 -22.77 -8.11 -2.67
CA MET A 9 -22.09 -7.18 -3.58
C MET A 9 -22.78 -5.82 -3.63
N ALA A 10 -24.13 -5.81 -3.63
CA ALA A 10 -24.91 -4.57 -3.60
C ALA A 10 -24.64 -3.76 -2.31
N LEU A 11 -24.59 -4.41 -1.14
CA LEU A 11 -24.28 -3.77 0.11
C LEU A 11 -22.88 -3.14 0.08
N ILE A 12 -21.86 -3.89 -0.36
CA ILE A 12 -20.49 -3.42 -0.49
C ILE A 12 -20.43 -2.21 -1.40
N SER A 13 -21.02 -2.29 -2.60
CA SER A 13 -21.04 -1.21 -3.58
C SER A 13 -21.73 0.07 -3.04
N VAL A 14 -22.84 -0.07 -2.30
CA VAL A 14 -23.54 1.08 -1.68
C VAL A 14 -22.66 1.78 -0.66
N VAL A 15 -21.90 1.02 0.13
CA VAL A 15 -20.99 1.56 1.15
C VAL A 15 -19.81 2.27 0.51
N GLU A 16 -19.16 1.65 -0.48
CA GLU A 16 -17.98 2.21 -1.18
C GLU A 16 -18.32 3.45 -1.98
N GLN A 17 -19.46 3.45 -2.67
CA GLN A 17 -19.93 4.60 -3.44
C GLN A 17 -20.58 5.69 -2.57
N GLY A 18 -20.93 5.37 -1.33
CA GLY A 18 -21.69 6.27 -0.45
C GLY A 18 -23.06 6.69 -1.01
N SER A 19 -23.58 5.95 -2.02
CA SER A 19 -24.80 6.31 -2.76
C SER A 19 -25.43 5.12 -3.44
N PHE A 20 -26.71 4.93 -3.25
CA PHE A 20 -27.50 3.90 -3.97
C PHE A 20 -27.52 4.10 -5.49
N SER A 21 -27.54 5.35 -5.95
CA SER A 21 -27.56 5.65 -7.39
C SER A 21 -26.21 5.32 -8.04
N ARG A 22 -25.11 5.73 -7.42
CA ARG A 22 -23.76 5.41 -7.92
C ARG A 22 -23.47 3.91 -7.87
N ALA A 23 -23.91 3.23 -6.82
CA ALA A 23 -23.80 1.77 -6.73
C ALA A 23 -24.61 1.08 -7.83
N ALA A 24 -25.79 1.59 -8.16
CA ALA A 24 -26.62 1.05 -9.24
C ALA A 24 -25.93 1.21 -10.61
N GLU A 25 -25.35 2.36 -10.89
CA GLU A 25 -24.55 2.59 -12.10
C GLU A 25 -23.34 1.65 -12.17
N ALA A 26 -22.56 1.54 -11.09
CA ALA A 26 -21.38 0.67 -11.02
C ALA A 26 -21.71 -0.81 -11.23
N MET A 27 -22.86 -1.26 -10.78
CA MET A 27 -23.31 -2.66 -10.90
C MET A 27 -24.20 -2.96 -12.10
N ALA A 28 -24.51 -1.95 -12.94
CA ALA A 28 -25.45 -2.05 -14.05
C ALA A 28 -26.87 -2.51 -13.62
N TYR A 29 -27.34 -2.02 -12.47
CA TYR A 29 -28.68 -2.26 -11.93
C TYR A 29 -29.50 -0.96 -11.88
N SER A 30 -30.81 -1.07 -11.64
CA SER A 30 -31.62 0.09 -11.26
C SER A 30 -31.39 0.46 -9.80
N GLN A 31 -31.51 1.73 -9.47
CA GLN A 31 -31.38 2.20 -8.07
C GLN A 31 -32.40 1.53 -7.15
N SER A 32 -33.63 1.27 -7.64
CA SER A 32 -34.66 0.53 -6.91
C SER A 32 -34.28 -0.94 -6.68
N GLY A 33 -33.58 -1.56 -7.63
CA GLY A 33 -33.05 -2.93 -7.52
C GLY A 33 -32.00 -3.03 -6.41
N ILE A 34 -30.99 -2.15 -6.42
CA ILE A 34 -29.97 -2.11 -5.37
C ILE A 34 -30.57 -1.80 -3.99
N SER A 35 -31.50 -0.83 -3.93
CA SER A 35 -32.18 -0.48 -2.67
C SER A 35 -32.98 -1.68 -2.11
N ARG A 36 -33.61 -2.45 -2.98
CA ARG A 36 -34.35 -3.67 -2.60
C ARG A 36 -33.41 -4.76 -2.10
N MET A 37 -32.29 -5.00 -2.79
CA MET A 37 -31.30 -6.00 -2.38
C MET A 37 -30.78 -5.74 -0.96
N VAL A 38 -30.39 -4.49 -0.65
CA VAL A 38 -29.94 -4.12 0.69
C VAL A 38 -31.06 -4.26 1.72
N LYS A 39 -32.27 -3.79 1.39
CA LYS A 39 -33.42 -3.91 2.28
C LYS A 39 -33.82 -5.36 2.55
N ASP A 40 -33.69 -6.24 1.57
CA ASP A 40 -33.95 -7.66 1.74
C ASP A 40 -32.94 -8.29 2.72
N LEU A 41 -31.66 -7.88 2.72
CA LEU A 41 -30.67 -8.28 3.73
C LEU A 41 -31.04 -7.78 5.12
N GLU A 42 -31.42 -6.51 5.25
CA GLU A 42 -31.84 -5.93 6.53
C GLU A 42 -33.07 -6.67 7.10
N ASN A 43 -34.03 -6.99 6.26
CA ASN A 43 -35.22 -7.76 6.66
C ASN A 43 -34.87 -9.19 7.06
N GLU A 44 -33.97 -9.86 6.32
CA GLU A 44 -33.53 -11.23 6.59
C GLU A 44 -32.74 -11.34 7.89
N TRP A 45 -31.90 -10.33 8.19
CA TRP A 45 -31.07 -10.33 9.39
C TRP A 45 -31.72 -9.63 10.59
N GLY A 46 -32.78 -8.86 10.37
CA GLY A 46 -33.58 -8.23 11.43
C GLY A 46 -33.00 -6.94 11.98
N PHE A 47 -31.99 -6.35 11.32
CA PHE A 47 -31.40 -5.06 11.71
C PHE A 47 -30.99 -4.23 10.49
N THR A 48 -30.86 -2.91 10.71
CA THR A 48 -30.48 -1.95 9.67
C THR A 48 -28.98 -1.94 9.48
N LEU A 49 -28.52 -2.00 8.22
CA LEU A 49 -27.10 -2.01 7.86
C LEU A 49 -26.59 -0.63 7.45
N VAL A 50 -27.45 0.15 6.81
CA VAL A 50 -27.08 1.48 6.29
C VAL A 50 -28.10 2.54 6.67
N GLU A 51 -27.61 3.75 6.92
CA GLU A 51 -28.41 4.93 7.19
C GLU A 51 -28.27 5.97 6.06
N ARG A 52 -29.38 6.64 5.73
CA ARG A 52 -29.37 7.76 4.78
C ARG A 52 -29.23 9.06 5.54
N GLY A 53 -28.11 9.75 5.35
CA GLY A 53 -27.84 11.03 5.96
C GLY A 53 -27.70 12.17 4.93
N LYS A 54 -27.53 13.39 5.44
CA LYS A 54 -27.30 14.58 4.58
C LYS A 54 -26.04 14.50 3.72
N ARG A 55 -25.07 13.62 4.08
CA ARG A 55 -23.79 13.42 3.36
C ARG A 55 -23.77 12.16 2.52
N GLY A 56 -24.90 11.47 2.34
CA GLY A 56 -24.99 10.22 1.59
C GLY A 56 -25.37 9.03 2.47
N VAL A 57 -24.87 7.84 2.12
CA VAL A 57 -25.11 6.60 2.85
C VAL A 57 -23.95 6.34 3.80
N ALA A 58 -24.25 5.99 5.04
CA ALA A 58 -23.29 5.58 6.05
C ALA A 58 -23.70 4.23 6.65
N LEU A 59 -22.72 3.46 7.14
CA LEU A 59 -22.99 2.22 7.89
C LEU A 59 -23.54 2.54 9.29
N THR A 60 -24.47 1.70 9.76
CA THR A 60 -24.82 1.61 11.18
C THR A 60 -23.70 0.92 11.96
N SER A 61 -23.78 0.90 13.30
CA SER A 61 -22.88 0.10 14.15
C SER A 61 -22.92 -1.39 13.79
N ASP A 62 -24.13 -1.91 13.54
CA ASP A 62 -24.33 -3.32 13.15
C ASP A 62 -23.77 -3.57 11.74
N GLY A 63 -24.00 -2.61 10.82
CA GLY A 63 -23.42 -2.64 9.47
C GLY A 63 -21.90 -2.67 9.50
N MET A 64 -21.25 -1.85 10.34
CA MET A 64 -19.80 -1.86 10.52
C MET A 64 -19.28 -3.20 11.05
N ALA A 65 -19.99 -3.83 11.97
CA ALA A 65 -19.61 -5.12 12.55
C ALA A 65 -19.73 -6.27 11.52
N ILE A 66 -20.74 -6.22 10.64
CA ILE A 66 -21.03 -7.29 9.67
C ILE A 66 -20.24 -7.14 8.36
N LEU A 67 -19.96 -5.93 7.91
CA LEU A 67 -19.35 -5.67 6.59
C LEU A 67 -18.06 -6.47 6.34
N PRO A 68 -17.13 -6.64 7.31
CA PRO A 68 -15.92 -7.44 7.08
C PRO A 68 -16.22 -8.90 6.71
N TYR A 69 -17.24 -9.50 7.29
CA TYR A 69 -17.65 -10.87 6.97
C TYR A 69 -18.30 -10.96 5.59
N VAL A 70 -19.13 -9.97 5.23
CA VAL A 70 -19.75 -9.87 3.91
C VAL A 70 -18.69 -9.73 2.82
N LYS A 71 -17.70 -8.86 3.01
CA LYS A 71 -16.56 -8.70 2.09
C LYS A 71 -15.82 -10.01 1.92
N ARG A 72 -15.52 -10.71 3.01
CA ARG A 72 -14.84 -12.00 2.96
C ARG A 72 -15.60 -13.06 2.17
N ILE A 73 -16.91 -13.18 2.37
CA ILE A 73 -17.74 -14.14 1.63
C ILE A 73 -17.74 -13.83 0.12
N VAL A 74 -17.88 -12.56 -0.24
CA VAL A 74 -17.84 -12.14 -1.65
C VAL A 74 -16.48 -12.45 -2.28
N GLU A 75 -15.41 -12.26 -1.54
CA GLU A 75 -14.06 -12.54 -2.05
C GLU A 75 -13.79 -14.04 -2.17
N ASP A 76 -14.19 -14.85 -1.19
CA ASP A 76 -14.08 -16.30 -1.28
C ASP A 76 -14.90 -16.84 -2.49
N PHE A 77 -16.04 -16.22 -2.80
CA PHE A 77 -16.81 -16.53 -4.00
C PHE A 77 -16.07 -16.13 -5.30
N ARG A 78 -15.41 -14.96 -5.32
CA ARG A 78 -14.59 -14.54 -6.46
C ARG A 78 -13.38 -15.47 -6.66
N MET A 79 -12.75 -15.91 -5.58
CA MET A 79 -11.67 -16.90 -5.65
C MET A 79 -12.16 -18.22 -6.24
N LEU A 80 -13.34 -18.70 -5.83
CA LEU A 80 -13.96 -19.90 -6.41
C LEU A 80 -14.19 -19.73 -7.92
N GLN A 81 -14.71 -18.58 -8.36
CA GLN A 81 -14.90 -18.30 -9.79
C GLN A 81 -13.57 -18.34 -10.55
N ARG A 82 -12.54 -17.64 -10.06
CA ARG A 82 -11.18 -17.65 -10.65
C ARG A 82 -10.62 -19.07 -10.75
N GLN A 83 -10.71 -19.84 -9.67
CA GLN A 83 -10.23 -21.23 -9.66
C GLN A 83 -10.97 -22.11 -10.67
N THR A 84 -12.28 -21.87 -10.87
CA THR A 84 -13.08 -22.60 -11.87
C THR A 84 -12.64 -22.24 -13.30
N GLU A 85 -12.34 -20.97 -13.56
CA GLU A 85 -11.82 -20.48 -14.84
C GLU A 85 -10.43 -21.06 -15.14
N GLU A 86 -9.55 -21.11 -14.16
CA GLU A 86 -8.22 -21.71 -14.25
C GLU A 86 -8.29 -23.21 -14.60
N ILE A 87 -9.15 -23.97 -13.92
CA ILE A 87 -9.38 -25.41 -14.21
C ILE A 87 -9.90 -25.60 -15.63
N SER A 88 -10.67 -24.62 -16.14
CA SER A 88 -11.19 -24.63 -17.50
C SER A 88 -10.14 -24.27 -18.58
N GLY A 89 -8.90 -24.03 -18.20
CA GLY A 89 -7.77 -23.76 -19.10
C GLY A 89 -7.72 -22.31 -19.62
N LEU A 90 -8.50 -21.41 -19.02
CA LEU A 90 -8.42 -19.97 -19.30
C LEU A 90 -7.22 -19.38 -18.53
N GLU A 91 -6.08 -19.26 -19.19
CA GLU A 91 -4.88 -18.56 -18.67
C GLU A 91 -5.07 -17.02 -18.65
N THR A 92 -6.25 -16.56 -18.25
CA THR A 92 -6.57 -15.15 -18.10
C THR A 92 -6.76 -14.88 -16.61
N GLY A 93 -6.23 -13.77 -16.11
CA GLY A 93 -6.38 -13.41 -14.71
C GLY A 93 -6.14 -11.94 -14.46
N LEU A 94 -6.77 -11.40 -13.44
CA LEU A 94 -6.49 -10.07 -12.89
C LEU A 94 -5.82 -10.26 -11.53
N ILE A 95 -4.64 -9.66 -11.34
CA ILE A 95 -3.93 -9.61 -10.06
C ILE A 95 -4.08 -8.20 -9.49
N ARG A 96 -4.76 -8.07 -8.35
CA ARG A 96 -4.88 -6.82 -7.60
C ARG A 96 -3.77 -6.74 -6.57
N ILE A 97 -2.93 -5.72 -6.69
CA ILE A 97 -1.76 -5.52 -5.84
C ILE A 97 -1.97 -4.30 -4.96
N GLY A 98 -2.09 -4.50 -3.65
CA GLY A 98 -2.00 -3.42 -2.67
C GLY A 98 -0.54 -3.01 -2.49
N THR A 99 -0.20 -1.72 -2.64
CA THR A 99 1.21 -1.30 -2.60
C THR A 99 1.40 0.12 -2.15
N ILE A 100 2.59 0.42 -1.63
CA ILE A 100 3.03 1.78 -1.32
C ILE A 100 3.58 2.46 -2.58
N ALA A 101 3.55 3.79 -2.60
CA ALA A 101 3.94 4.59 -3.76
C ALA A 101 5.36 4.32 -4.26
N SER A 102 6.33 4.13 -3.34
CA SER A 102 7.73 3.87 -3.70
C SER A 102 7.91 2.55 -4.45
N VAL A 103 7.23 1.49 -4.03
CA VAL A 103 7.24 0.17 -4.69
C VAL A 103 6.52 0.24 -6.03
N ALA A 104 5.36 0.91 -6.09
CA ALA A 104 4.60 1.08 -7.32
C ALA A 104 5.38 1.84 -8.40
N ALA A 105 6.20 2.82 -8.01
CA ALA A 105 6.95 3.65 -8.96
C ALA A 105 8.28 3.03 -9.39
N ASN A 106 9.00 2.35 -8.49
CA ASN A 106 10.41 2.02 -8.69
C ASN A 106 10.71 0.51 -8.76
N LEU A 107 9.82 -0.35 -8.26
CA LEU A 107 10.01 -1.80 -8.27
C LEU A 107 9.03 -2.52 -9.20
N LEU A 108 7.73 -2.29 -9.02
CA LEU A 108 6.68 -3.04 -9.73
C LEU A 108 6.70 -2.90 -11.26
N PRO A 109 6.97 -1.73 -11.86
CA PRO A 109 6.91 -1.60 -13.32
C PRO A 109 7.85 -2.57 -14.04
N ASP A 110 9.08 -2.74 -13.54
CA ASP A 110 10.07 -3.64 -14.14
C ASP A 110 9.68 -5.11 -13.93
N ILE A 111 9.18 -5.47 -12.73
CA ILE A 111 8.71 -6.82 -12.43
C ILE A 111 7.52 -7.18 -13.32
N ILE A 112 6.49 -6.34 -13.37
CA ILE A 112 5.28 -6.58 -14.17
C ILE A 112 5.63 -6.67 -15.65
N SER A 113 6.45 -5.75 -16.16
CA SER A 113 6.85 -5.74 -17.58
C SER A 113 7.56 -7.01 -18.02
N ARG A 114 8.38 -7.59 -17.13
CA ARG A 114 9.06 -8.87 -17.40
C ARG A 114 8.12 -10.05 -17.29
N PHE A 115 7.31 -10.09 -16.22
CA PHE A 115 6.34 -11.16 -15.98
C PHE A 115 5.32 -11.28 -17.13
N GLN A 116 4.82 -10.16 -17.65
CA GLN A 116 3.85 -10.15 -18.75
C GLN A 116 4.40 -10.66 -20.07
N LYS A 117 5.72 -10.78 -20.26
CA LYS A 117 6.27 -11.41 -21.47
C LYS A 117 5.94 -12.90 -21.53
N ASP A 118 5.94 -13.56 -20.39
CA ASP A 118 5.64 -14.99 -20.28
C ASP A 118 4.13 -15.23 -20.02
N HIS A 119 3.45 -14.22 -19.43
CA HIS A 119 2.03 -14.27 -19.06
C HIS A 119 1.23 -13.11 -19.66
N PRO A 120 1.14 -12.97 -21.00
CA PRO A 120 0.60 -11.76 -21.67
C PRO A 120 -0.89 -11.52 -21.45
N ARG A 121 -1.62 -12.50 -20.93
CA ARG A 121 -3.06 -12.41 -20.67
C ARG A 121 -3.40 -12.11 -19.20
N ILE A 122 -2.39 -11.92 -18.35
CA ILE A 122 -2.58 -11.50 -16.96
C ILE A 122 -2.58 -9.98 -16.90
N GLU A 123 -3.67 -9.44 -16.35
CA GLU A 123 -3.86 -8.02 -16.10
C GLU A 123 -3.49 -7.67 -14.65
N PHE A 124 -3.10 -6.43 -14.41
CA PHE A 124 -2.72 -5.94 -13.09
C PHE A 124 -3.52 -4.69 -12.73
N GLU A 125 -4.00 -4.65 -11.49
CA GLU A 125 -4.59 -3.47 -10.87
C GLU A 125 -3.75 -3.08 -9.65
N LEU A 126 -3.19 -1.86 -9.66
CA LEU A 126 -2.37 -1.36 -8.55
C LEU A 126 -3.21 -0.46 -7.65
N MET A 127 -3.31 -0.82 -6.38
CA MET A 127 -4.03 -0.10 -5.35
C MET A 127 -3.04 0.57 -4.41
N LEU A 128 -2.96 1.91 -4.43
CA LEU A 128 -2.04 2.68 -3.61
C LEU A 128 -2.65 3.00 -2.25
N GLY A 129 -1.92 2.70 -1.17
CA GLY A 129 -2.38 2.99 0.18
C GLY A 129 -1.28 3.01 1.22
N GLY A 130 -1.66 3.32 2.46
CA GLY A 130 -0.81 3.11 3.64
C GLY A 130 -0.78 1.64 4.06
N TYR A 131 0.15 1.29 4.93
CA TYR A 131 0.35 -0.11 5.36
C TYR A 131 -0.90 -0.75 5.95
N ASP A 132 -1.65 -0.02 6.79
CA ASP A 132 -2.88 -0.53 7.39
C ASP A 132 -3.98 -0.79 6.35
N GLU A 133 -4.08 0.08 5.33
CA GLU A 133 -5.02 -0.08 4.23
C GLU A 133 -4.63 -1.30 3.39
N ILE A 134 -3.35 -1.44 3.02
CA ILE A 134 -2.83 -2.57 2.25
C ILE A 134 -3.07 -3.88 3.00
N ARG A 135 -2.73 -3.92 4.31
CA ARG A 135 -2.98 -5.09 5.15
C ARG A 135 -4.47 -5.44 5.20
N SER A 136 -5.35 -4.44 5.32
CA SER A 136 -6.80 -4.65 5.31
C SER A 136 -7.27 -5.21 3.97
N TRP A 137 -6.82 -4.64 2.85
CA TRP A 137 -7.19 -5.10 1.50
C TRP A 137 -6.79 -6.55 1.23
N ILE A 138 -5.60 -6.96 1.70
CA ILE A 138 -5.16 -8.36 1.57
C ILE A 138 -5.99 -9.26 2.50
N SER A 139 -6.25 -8.82 3.74
CA SER A 139 -6.99 -9.62 4.72
C SER A 139 -8.45 -9.84 4.32
N ASP A 140 -9.10 -8.83 3.74
CA ASP A 140 -10.49 -8.90 3.30
C ASP A 140 -10.64 -9.33 1.83
N GLY A 141 -9.52 -9.51 1.11
CA GLY A 141 -9.44 -9.99 -0.26
C GLY A 141 -9.73 -8.92 -1.32
N THR A 142 -9.81 -7.65 -0.95
CA THR A 142 -9.89 -6.53 -1.90
C THR A 142 -8.64 -6.49 -2.81
N ALA A 143 -7.47 -6.81 -2.24
CA ALA A 143 -6.23 -7.08 -2.98
C ALA A 143 -5.87 -8.56 -2.88
N ASP A 144 -5.36 -9.14 -3.95
CA ASP A 144 -4.95 -10.54 -4.04
C ASP A 144 -3.58 -10.76 -3.35
N CYS A 145 -2.71 -9.76 -3.43
CA CYS A 145 -1.39 -9.70 -2.79
C CYS A 145 -0.99 -8.25 -2.54
N GLY A 146 0.16 -8.05 -1.92
CA GLY A 146 0.65 -6.68 -1.74
C GLY A 146 2.07 -6.56 -1.26
N PHE A 147 2.55 -5.30 -1.23
CA PHE A 147 3.88 -4.92 -0.77
C PHE A 147 3.75 -3.90 0.37
N LEU A 148 4.32 -4.24 1.51
CA LEU A 148 4.27 -3.40 2.71
C LEU A 148 5.51 -3.66 3.58
N SER A 149 5.65 -2.91 4.68
CA SER A 149 6.72 -3.17 5.66
C SER A 149 6.44 -4.46 6.43
N LEU A 150 7.50 -5.20 6.76
CA LEU A 150 7.42 -6.43 7.57
C LEU A 150 6.70 -6.18 8.89
N ASP A 151 7.00 -5.08 9.57
CA ASP A 151 6.41 -4.72 10.87
C ASP A 151 4.90 -4.48 10.77
N ALA A 152 4.42 -4.09 9.60
CA ALA A 152 3.01 -3.85 9.33
C ALA A 152 2.25 -5.07 8.78
N ALA A 153 2.95 -6.16 8.43
CA ALA A 153 2.36 -7.33 7.78
C ALA A 153 1.34 -8.08 8.68
N GLY A 154 1.52 -7.99 10.01
CA GLY A 154 0.60 -8.63 10.96
C GLY A 154 0.54 -10.14 10.78
N GLY A 155 -0.68 -10.69 10.62
CA GLY A 155 -0.92 -12.13 10.44
C GLY A 155 -0.97 -12.61 9.00
N LEU A 156 -0.45 -11.85 8.04
CA LEU A 156 -0.38 -12.24 6.63
C LEU A 156 0.80 -13.19 6.40
N ASP A 157 0.66 -14.08 5.42
CA ASP A 157 1.79 -14.86 4.91
C ASP A 157 2.67 -13.95 4.07
N CYS A 158 3.93 -13.75 4.50
CA CYS A 158 4.82 -12.81 3.82
C CYS A 158 6.21 -13.44 3.52
N THR A 159 6.89 -12.83 2.55
CA THR A 159 8.27 -13.16 2.16
C THR A 159 9.04 -11.85 2.02
N GLU A 160 10.22 -11.75 2.62
CA GLU A 160 11.10 -10.60 2.48
C GLU A 160 11.55 -10.43 1.03
N ILE A 161 11.48 -9.20 0.52
CA ILE A 161 11.83 -8.86 -0.87
C ILE A 161 13.08 -8.00 -0.92
N LEU A 162 13.13 -6.93 -0.13
CA LEU A 162 14.29 -6.07 -0.09
C LEU A 162 14.40 -5.33 1.25
N ARG A 163 15.64 -4.93 1.58
CA ARG A 163 15.94 -3.98 2.65
C ARG A 163 16.13 -2.60 2.04
N ASP A 164 15.24 -1.69 2.36
CA ASP A 164 15.20 -0.35 1.83
C ASP A 164 15.80 0.62 2.86
N GLU A 165 17.05 1.05 2.60
CA GLU A 165 17.82 1.88 3.51
C GLU A 165 17.23 3.28 3.66
N PHE A 166 17.35 3.88 4.84
CA PHE A 166 17.08 5.29 5.04
C PHE A 166 18.31 6.13 4.65
N LYS A 167 18.06 7.23 3.96
CA LYS A 167 19.09 8.19 3.56
C LYS A 167 18.70 9.59 4.00
N VAL A 168 19.68 10.33 4.49
CA VAL A 168 19.53 11.76 4.73
C VAL A 168 19.69 12.48 3.39
N ILE A 169 18.80 13.39 3.08
CA ILE A 169 18.87 14.24 1.89
C ILE A 169 19.17 15.68 2.28
N LEU A 170 20.11 16.26 1.54
CA LEU A 170 20.69 17.59 1.79
C LEU A 170 20.65 18.44 0.51
N PRO A 171 20.57 19.79 0.62
CA PRO A 171 20.89 20.68 -0.50
C PRO A 171 22.31 20.44 -1.03
N GLU A 172 22.56 20.65 -2.32
CA GLU A 172 23.89 20.47 -2.93
C GLU A 172 25.00 21.36 -2.29
N ASP A 173 24.63 22.55 -1.84
CA ASP A 173 25.53 23.48 -1.22
C ASP A 173 25.73 23.32 0.30
N HIS A 174 25.06 22.32 0.89
CA HIS A 174 25.14 22.07 2.33
C HIS A 174 26.57 21.74 2.78
N PRO A 175 27.02 22.24 3.95
CA PRO A 175 28.39 21.98 4.42
C PRO A 175 28.74 20.49 4.51
N LEU A 176 27.81 19.63 4.92
CA LEU A 176 28.02 18.18 5.01
C LEU A 176 28.00 17.50 3.64
N ALA A 177 27.33 18.06 2.64
CA ALA A 177 27.34 17.54 1.28
C ALA A 177 28.73 17.69 0.63
N LYS A 178 29.44 18.79 0.92
CA LYS A 178 30.80 19.06 0.43
C LYS A 178 31.88 18.21 1.10
N ALA A 179 31.60 17.67 2.28
CA ALA A 179 32.48 16.76 3.01
C ALA A 179 32.34 15.29 2.59
N ALA A 180 31.29 14.94 1.80
CA ALA A 180 31.11 13.61 1.29
C ALA A 180 32.24 13.24 0.29
N PRO A 181 32.85 12.05 0.37
CA PRO A 181 33.99 11.67 -0.46
C PRO A 181 33.60 11.64 -1.93
N THR A 182 34.36 12.33 -2.78
CA THR A 182 34.20 12.37 -4.25
C THR A 182 34.76 11.12 -4.93
N SER A 183 35.14 10.06 -4.18
CA SER A 183 35.75 8.84 -4.69
C SER A 183 35.05 7.58 -4.16
N PRO A 184 34.65 6.64 -5.03
CA PRO A 184 33.97 5.39 -4.64
C PRO A 184 34.86 4.40 -3.86
N SER A 185 36.12 4.70 -3.58
CA SER A 185 37.07 3.82 -2.91
C SER A 185 37.17 4.01 -1.38
N LYS A 186 36.46 4.96 -0.80
CA LYS A 186 36.30 5.04 0.66
C LYS A 186 34.91 4.63 1.02
N SER A 187 34.76 3.86 2.10
CA SER A 187 33.47 3.52 2.72
C SER A 187 32.57 4.76 2.72
N PRO A 188 31.31 4.66 2.28
CA PRO A 188 30.43 5.82 2.33
C PRO A 188 30.38 6.32 3.75
N ASP A 189 30.78 7.59 3.94
CA ASP A 189 30.65 8.21 5.24
C ASP A 189 29.16 8.25 5.56
N THR A 190 28.76 7.48 6.55
CA THR A 190 27.39 7.50 7.06
C THR A 190 27.10 8.83 7.71
N PHE A 191 25.90 9.36 7.54
CA PHE A 191 25.49 10.62 8.15
C PHE A 191 25.51 10.48 9.68
N PRO A 192 26.24 11.37 10.39
CA PRO A 192 26.25 11.34 11.85
C PRO A 192 24.86 11.79 12.34
N ILE A 193 24.10 10.82 12.85
CA ILE A 193 22.67 10.98 13.15
C ILE A 193 22.40 12.09 14.18
N GLU A 194 23.35 12.35 15.08
CA GLU A 194 23.28 13.40 16.09
C GLU A 194 23.20 14.80 15.46
N LYS A 195 23.77 14.98 14.26
CA LYS A 195 23.74 16.24 13.53
C LYS A 195 22.38 16.58 12.93
N LEU A 196 21.42 15.68 12.96
CA LEU A 196 20.03 15.99 12.57
C LEU A 196 19.41 17.10 13.43
N THR A 197 19.92 17.29 14.66
CA THR A 197 19.45 18.34 15.58
C THR A 197 19.94 19.74 15.20
N ASP A 198 21.05 19.83 14.45
CA ASP A 198 21.74 21.08 14.17
C ASP A 198 21.11 21.90 13.03
N TYR A 199 20.27 21.24 12.22
CA TYR A 199 19.71 21.82 11.00
C TYR A 199 18.19 21.85 11.03
N PRO A 200 17.53 22.80 10.30
CA PRO A 200 16.10 22.74 10.06
C PRO A 200 15.72 21.40 9.44
N PHE A 201 14.73 20.75 10.01
CA PHE A 201 14.29 19.41 9.57
C PHE A 201 12.90 19.48 8.94
N ILE A 202 12.74 18.77 7.82
CA ILE A 202 11.49 18.57 7.12
C ILE A 202 11.01 17.16 7.46
N LEU A 203 9.97 17.07 8.27
CA LEU A 203 9.36 15.80 8.69
C LEU A 203 8.30 15.34 7.68
N ILE A 204 8.41 14.09 7.27
CA ILE A 204 7.35 13.45 6.47
C ILE A 204 6.49 12.64 7.42
N GLU A 205 5.25 13.10 7.63
CA GLU A 205 4.31 12.51 8.58
C GLU A 205 3.06 12.06 7.83
N LYS A 206 3.01 10.77 7.50
CA LYS A 206 1.81 10.10 6.98
C LYS A 206 0.92 9.72 8.17
N LYS A 207 -0.37 9.50 7.96
CA LYS A 207 -1.29 9.08 9.04
C LYS A 207 -0.73 7.85 9.76
N GLY A 208 -0.46 7.98 11.03
CA GLY A 208 0.21 6.99 11.86
C GLY A 208 1.68 7.31 12.09
N SER A 209 2.35 6.51 12.92
CA SER A 209 3.81 6.57 13.08
C SER A 209 4.48 6.13 11.78
N THR A 210 5.51 6.86 11.36
CA THR A 210 6.36 6.42 10.24
C THR A 210 7.60 5.73 10.80
N GLU A 211 8.18 4.81 10.04
CA GLU A 211 9.42 4.12 10.43
C GLU A 211 10.53 5.12 10.80
N ILE A 212 10.56 6.26 10.12
CA ILE A 212 11.53 7.35 10.40
C ILE A 212 11.27 7.96 11.79
N SER A 213 10.01 8.24 12.12
CA SER A 213 9.65 8.79 13.43
C SER A 213 9.96 7.79 14.57
N GLU A 214 9.72 6.51 14.34
CA GLU A 214 10.04 5.43 15.27
C GLU A 214 11.56 5.29 15.45
N LEU A 215 12.33 5.29 14.35
CA LEU A 215 13.78 5.25 14.37
C LEU A 215 14.37 6.42 15.16
N LEU A 216 13.86 7.64 14.94
CA LEU A 216 14.32 8.84 15.65
C LEU A 216 13.98 8.77 17.14
N ALA A 217 12.79 8.28 17.48
CA ALA A 217 12.36 8.11 18.85
C ALA A 217 13.18 7.03 19.58
N GLU A 218 13.46 5.90 18.96
CA GLU A 218 14.29 4.82 19.48
C GLU A 218 15.70 5.30 19.79
N LYS A 219 16.26 6.12 18.89
CA LYS A 219 17.59 6.71 19.10
C LYS A 219 17.60 7.96 19.99
N GLY A 220 16.45 8.39 20.50
CA GLY A 220 16.33 9.56 21.38
C GLY A 220 16.62 10.89 20.68
N ILE A 221 16.52 10.96 19.35
CA ILE A 221 16.87 12.14 18.57
C ILE A 221 15.65 13.06 18.42
N LYS A 222 15.80 14.29 18.91
CA LYS A 222 14.81 15.36 18.70
C LYS A 222 15.27 16.26 17.57
N THR A 223 14.64 16.12 16.41
CA THR A 223 14.94 16.96 15.25
C THR A 223 14.43 18.39 15.44
N ASN A 224 15.12 19.36 14.81
CA ASN A 224 14.67 20.74 14.73
C ASN A 224 13.59 20.87 13.63
N THR A 225 12.46 20.20 13.80
CA THR A 225 11.38 20.17 12.82
C THR A 225 10.79 21.56 12.60
N ARG A 226 10.93 22.09 11.39
CA ARG A 226 10.41 23.38 10.97
C ARG A 226 9.26 23.24 9.97
N TYR A 227 9.24 22.14 9.23
CA TYR A 227 8.27 21.88 8.19
C TYR A 227 7.76 20.44 8.30
N THR A 228 6.51 20.24 7.97
CA THR A 228 5.86 18.90 7.92
C THR A 228 5.13 18.74 6.61
N THR A 229 5.28 17.61 5.95
CA THR A 229 4.56 17.25 4.73
C THR A 229 4.18 15.77 4.78
N ILE A 230 3.23 15.36 3.93
CA ILE A 230 2.85 13.95 3.74
C ILE A 230 3.44 13.35 2.46
N ASP A 231 4.08 14.20 1.63
CA ASP A 231 4.52 13.87 0.29
C ASP A 231 6.04 13.90 0.17
N ASP A 232 6.61 12.80 -0.34
CA ASP A 232 8.05 12.61 -0.47
C ASP A 232 8.66 13.59 -1.49
N TYR A 233 7.94 13.88 -2.60
CA TYR A 233 8.41 14.82 -3.62
C TYR A 233 8.38 16.27 -3.14
N ALA A 234 7.37 16.63 -2.34
CA ALA A 234 7.34 17.96 -1.70
C ALA A 234 8.53 18.13 -0.75
N ALA A 235 8.87 17.09 0.04
CA ALA A 235 10.06 17.12 0.91
C ALA A 235 11.35 17.30 0.10
N MET A 236 11.53 16.54 -0.99
CA MET A 236 12.71 16.68 -1.86
C MET A 236 12.82 18.09 -2.47
N SER A 237 11.71 18.66 -2.94
CA SER A 237 11.66 20.03 -3.48
C SER A 237 12.01 21.07 -2.42
N MET A 238 11.53 20.90 -1.20
CA MET A 238 11.87 21.79 -0.08
C MET A 238 13.35 21.70 0.30
N VAL A 239 13.94 20.49 0.26
CA VAL A 239 15.38 20.29 0.47
C VAL A 239 16.19 20.96 -0.65
N GLU A 240 15.85 20.75 -1.93
CA GLU A 240 16.50 21.41 -3.07
C GLU A 240 16.46 22.94 -2.92
N SER A 241 15.37 23.48 -2.39
CA SER A 241 15.19 24.91 -2.13
C SER A 241 15.96 25.43 -0.90
N GLY A 242 16.74 24.60 -0.21
CA GLY A 242 17.52 24.98 0.96
C GLY A 242 16.74 25.23 2.24
N LEU A 243 15.47 24.76 2.33
CA LEU A 243 14.64 24.96 3.52
C LEU A 243 15.08 24.11 4.72
N GLY A 244 15.83 23.05 4.48
CA GLY A 244 16.32 22.14 5.51
C GLY A 244 16.80 20.82 4.95
N ILE A 245 16.91 19.85 5.84
CA ILE A 245 17.28 18.46 5.53
C ILE A 245 16.10 17.53 5.83
N SER A 246 16.10 16.33 5.24
CA SER A 246 15.08 15.33 5.53
C SER A 246 15.68 13.93 5.51
N ILE A 247 14.88 12.93 5.87
CA ILE A 247 15.20 11.51 5.72
C ILE A 247 14.15 10.89 4.81
N LEU A 248 14.61 10.09 3.84
CA LEU A 248 13.78 9.34 2.90
C LEU A 248 14.32 7.91 2.74
N ASN A 249 13.45 7.04 2.29
CA ASN A 249 13.79 5.67 1.91
C ASN A 249 14.56 5.67 0.57
N GLY A 250 15.54 4.78 0.43
CA GLY A 250 16.37 4.65 -0.77
C GLY A 250 15.55 4.41 -2.02
N LEU A 251 14.52 3.55 -1.93
CA LEU A 251 13.64 3.24 -3.05
C LEU A 251 12.91 4.48 -3.61
N VAL A 252 12.51 5.43 -2.75
CA VAL A 252 11.92 6.71 -3.20
C VAL A 252 12.93 7.54 -3.99
N LEU A 253 14.21 7.42 -3.64
CA LEU A 253 15.31 8.23 -4.17
C LEU A 253 15.93 7.65 -5.46
N GLU A 254 15.61 6.44 -5.89
CA GLU A 254 16.19 5.82 -7.08
C GLU A 254 15.98 6.64 -8.36
N ARG A 255 14.81 7.26 -8.51
CA ARG A 255 14.47 8.12 -9.66
C ARG A 255 14.23 9.55 -9.24
N CYS A 256 15.09 10.05 -8.30
CA CYS A 256 14.98 11.40 -7.76
C CYS A 256 15.19 12.46 -8.86
N PRO A 257 14.20 13.32 -9.14
CA PRO A 257 14.34 14.37 -10.16
C PRO A 257 14.95 15.65 -9.62
N TYR A 258 15.26 15.73 -8.32
CA TYR A 258 15.74 16.93 -7.64
C TYR A 258 17.26 16.91 -7.44
N ARG A 259 17.87 18.08 -7.46
CA ARG A 259 19.30 18.27 -7.19
C ARG A 259 19.53 18.30 -5.68
N ILE A 260 19.68 17.13 -5.11
CA ILE A 260 19.90 16.89 -3.68
C ILE A 260 21.04 15.88 -3.51
N VAL A 261 21.79 16.00 -2.42
CA VAL A 261 22.81 15.02 -2.04
C VAL A 261 22.18 14.00 -1.09
N GLN A 262 22.45 12.73 -1.33
CA GLN A 262 21.97 11.60 -0.54
C GLN A 262 23.14 11.03 0.25
N ILE A 263 23.00 10.90 1.56
CA ILE A 263 24.01 10.29 2.44
C ILE A 263 23.34 9.15 3.19
N SER A 264 23.95 7.96 3.16
CA SER A 264 23.44 6.78 3.86
C SER A 264 23.40 7.02 5.38
N MET A 265 22.42 6.45 6.04
CA MET A 265 22.37 6.35 7.50
C MET A 265 23.16 5.11 7.98
N PRO A 266 23.41 4.95 9.29
CA PRO A 266 24.02 3.72 9.81
C PRO A 266 23.27 2.46 9.37
N ASP A 267 23.98 1.36 9.17
CA ASP A 267 23.50 0.06 8.63
C ASP A 267 22.25 -0.51 9.30
N THR A 268 21.90 -0.06 10.48
CA THR A 268 20.68 -0.45 11.21
C THR A 268 19.43 0.32 10.80
N ALA A 269 19.58 1.35 9.96
CA ALA A 269 18.50 2.25 9.57
C ALA A 269 17.93 1.84 8.19
N TYR A 270 17.04 0.87 8.17
CA TYR A 270 16.32 0.41 6.98
C TYR A 270 14.92 -0.06 7.36
N ARG A 271 14.06 -0.17 6.38
CA ARG A 271 12.80 -0.93 6.48
C ARG A 271 12.89 -2.19 5.63
N THR A 272 12.23 -3.25 6.05
CA THR A 272 12.13 -4.47 5.26
C THR A 272 10.81 -4.47 4.50
N ILE A 273 10.87 -4.46 3.17
CA ILE A 273 9.70 -4.62 2.32
C ILE A 273 9.44 -6.10 2.10
N VAL A 274 8.20 -6.51 2.30
CA VAL A 274 7.74 -7.88 2.08
C VAL A 274 6.69 -7.93 0.98
N PHE A 275 6.66 -9.04 0.26
CA PHE A 275 5.52 -9.48 -0.52
C PHE A 275 4.60 -10.28 0.39
N ALA A 276 3.33 -9.94 0.44
CA ALA A 276 2.37 -10.54 1.34
C ALA A 276 1.11 -11.01 0.61
N VAL A 277 0.57 -12.12 1.11
CA VAL A 277 -0.72 -12.69 0.70
C VAL A 277 -1.51 -13.08 1.95
N ARG A 278 -2.82 -13.27 1.82
CA ARG A 278 -3.66 -13.69 2.94
C ARG A 278 -3.30 -15.10 3.42
N ASN A 279 -3.10 -16.03 2.49
CA ASN A 279 -2.73 -17.41 2.75
C ASN A 279 -2.08 -17.98 1.47
N LYS A 280 -0.83 -18.45 1.55
CA LYS A 280 -0.06 -18.98 0.40
C LYS A 280 -0.71 -20.21 -0.24
N GLU A 281 -1.34 -21.06 0.56
CA GLU A 281 -1.95 -22.31 0.08
C GLU A 281 -3.25 -22.04 -0.72
N MET A 282 -3.91 -20.89 -0.45
CA MET A 282 -5.19 -20.51 -1.05
C MET A 282 -5.07 -19.49 -2.18
N CYS A 283 -3.85 -19.13 -2.59
CA CYS A 283 -3.65 -18.22 -3.71
C CYS A 283 -4.10 -18.83 -5.03
N SER A 284 -4.66 -18.00 -5.93
CA SER A 284 -4.87 -18.37 -7.32
C SER A 284 -3.54 -18.75 -7.99
N ARG A 285 -3.60 -19.53 -9.07
CA ARG A 285 -2.40 -19.91 -9.83
C ARG A 285 -1.64 -18.68 -10.31
N ALA A 286 -2.35 -17.67 -10.85
CA ALA A 286 -1.74 -16.43 -11.33
C ALA A 286 -0.98 -15.70 -10.21
N VAL A 287 -1.56 -15.57 -9.00
CA VAL A 287 -0.90 -14.94 -7.85
C VAL A 287 0.29 -15.76 -7.38
N ARG A 288 0.21 -17.09 -7.43
CA ARG A 288 1.32 -17.99 -7.04
C ARG A 288 2.50 -17.85 -8.00
N GLU A 289 2.23 -17.93 -9.33
CA GLU A 289 3.26 -17.75 -10.36
C GLU A 289 3.89 -16.35 -10.28
N PHE A 290 3.08 -15.31 -10.02
CA PHE A 290 3.59 -13.95 -9.80
C PHE A 290 4.43 -13.86 -8.52
N SER A 291 4.01 -14.50 -7.42
CA SER A 291 4.76 -14.54 -6.16
C SER A 291 6.14 -15.18 -6.34
N GLU A 292 6.19 -16.34 -7.00
CA GLU A 292 7.44 -17.04 -7.31
C GLU A 292 8.36 -16.18 -8.19
N TYR A 293 7.78 -15.49 -9.16
CA TYR A 293 8.51 -14.58 -10.03
C TYR A 293 9.09 -13.39 -9.27
N VAL A 294 8.30 -12.74 -8.40
CA VAL A 294 8.76 -11.63 -7.54
C VAL A 294 9.94 -12.08 -6.68
N ILE A 295 9.79 -13.18 -5.97
CA ILE A 295 10.83 -13.69 -5.06
C ILE A 295 12.12 -14.01 -5.82
N SER A 296 12.04 -14.66 -6.99
CA SER A 296 13.21 -15.06 -7.78
C SER A 296 13.93 -13.88 -8.47
N ASN A 297 13.31 -12.72 -8.60
CA ASN A 297 13.87 -11.55 -9.32
C ASN A 297 14.22 -10.37 -8.40
N THR A 298 14.13 -10.54 -7.10
CA THR A 298 14.49 -9.54 -6.08
C THR A 298 15.63 -10.00 -5.17
N GLU A 299 16.17 -11.20 -5.38
CA GLU A 299 17.46 -11.65 -4.84
C GLU A 299 18.58 -11.08 -5.73
#